data_72791224fa15dd6708d6bd0982fc6541
#
_entry.id   72791224fa15dd6708d6bd0982fc6541
#
_cell.length_a   1.000
_cell.length_b   1.000
_cell.length_c   1.000
_cell.angle_alpha   90.00
_cell.angle_beta   90.00
_cell.angle_gamma   90.00
#
_symmetry.space_group_name_H-M   'P 1'
#
loop_
_entity.id
_entity.type
_entity.pdbx_description
1 polymer ?
#
loop_
_entity_poly.entity_id
_entity_poly.type
_entity_poly.pdbx_seq_one_letter_code
_entity_poly.pdbx_strand_id
1 'polypeptide(L)'
;MLSNTASHYGTITKLFHWTIAFGIFLVIPLGIYGNNLAHAIEANGADAQTVARAAFVFSLHKTIGLTILFTALARIAWAISQPKPEALNGDKKAEHWLASMIHWLLYGSLVLVPVTGWIHHSATSGFAPIWWPFGQDLPFVPKSDSTAHLFEGLHVVFERVLVASLVLHIAGALKHHVIDKDATLRRMWFGTTAVGPRPQQHSAKTAILAALAV
;
A
#
# COMPACT_ATOMS: atom_id res chain seq x y z
N MET A 1 -22.91 -6.25 8.89
CA MET A 1 -22.29 -7.59 8.98
C MET A 1 -20.78 -7.42 9.04
N LEU A 2 -20.08 -8.14 9.96
CA LEU A 2 -18.62 -8.03 10.11
C LEU A 2 -17.86 -8.71 8.97
N SER A 3 -18.30 -9.93 8.59
CA SER A 3 -17.67 -10.77 7.57
C SER A 3 -18.21 -10.50 6.16
N ASN A 4 -17.43 -10.92 5.14
CA ASN A 4 -17.85 -10.87 3.75
C ASN A 4 -18.96 -11.90 3.48
N THR A 5 -19.73 -11.63 2.43
CA THR A 5 -20.68 -12.57 1.82
C THR A 5 -20.40 -12.66 0.32
N ALA A 6 -21.11 -13.51 -0.40
CA ALA A 6 -21.00 -13.59 -1.86
C ALA A 6 -21.38 -12.28 -2.57
N SER A 7 -22.15 -11.40 -1.93
CA SER A 7 -22.64 -10.14 -2.52
C SER A 7 -22.06 -8.87 -1.92
N HIS A 8 -21.49 -8.91 -0.70
CA HIS A 8 -21.08 -7.73 0.05
C HIS A 8 -19.72 -7.90 0.73
N TYR A 9 -18.95 -6.81 0.80
CA TYR A 9 -17.80 -6.72 1.69
C TYR A 9 -18.26 -6.41 3.12
N GLY A 10 -17.70 -7.16 4.09
CA GLY A 10 -17.95 -6.95 5.51
C GLY A 10 -17.27 -5.68 6.04
N THR A 11 -17.72 -5.22 7.20
CA THR A 11 -17.18 -4.02 7.85
C THR A 11 -15.69 -4.11 8.14
N ILE A 12 -15.18 -5.30 8.54
CA ILE A 12 -13.75 -5.51 8.82
C ILE A 12 -12.92 -5.33 7.53
N THR A 13 -13.37 -5.87 6.39
CA THR A 13 -12.68 -5.68 5.10
C THR A 13 -12.62 -4.21 4.69
N LYS A 14 -13.72 -3.47 4.90
CA LYS A 14 -13.78 -2.02 4.61
C LYS A 14 -12.89 -1.22 5.56
N LEU A 15 -12.86 -1.58 6.84
CA LEU A 15 -12.01 -0.93 7.83
C LEU A 15 -10.54 -1.08 7.47
N PHE A 16 -10.07 -2.29 7.17
CA PHE A 16 -8.71 -2.52 6.69
C PHE A 16 -8.40 -1.71 5.44
N HIS A 17 -9.34 -1.69 4.47
CA HIS A 17 -9.13 -0.93 3.23
C HIS A 17 -8.91 0.56 3.51
N TRP A 18 -9.79 1.20 4.25
CA TRP A 18 -9.73 2.63 4.49
C TRP A 18 -8.57 3.01 5.42
N THR A 19 -8.24 2.19 6.42
CA THR A 19 -7.06 2.40 7.26
C THR A 19 -5.79 2.42 6.43
N ILE A 20 -5.61 1.45 5.52
CA ILE A 20 -4.45 1.40 4.61
C ILE A 20 -4.49 2.59 3.64
N ALA A 21 -5.64 2.90 3.04
CA ALA A 21 -5.76 4.01 2.10
C ALA A 21 -5.37 5.35 2.74
N PHE A 22 -5.90 5.67 3.92
CA PHE A 22 -5.52 6.88 4.65
C PHE A 22 -4.04 6.88 5.05
N GLY A 23 -3.50 5.72 5.49
CA GLY A 23 -2.09 5.57 5.79
C GLY A 23 -1.21 5.90 4.57
N ILE A 24 -1.55 5.41 3.37
CA ILE A 24 -0.83 5.69 2.12
C ILE A 24 -0.88 7.18 1.78
N PHE A 25 -2.05 7.83 1.89
CA PHE A 25 -2.20 9.26 1.65
C PHE A 25 -1.38 10.13 2.62
N LEU A 26 -1.05 9.61 3.80
CA LEU A 26 -0.17 10.29 4.76
C LEU A 26 1.31 9.98 4.49
N VAL A 27 1.65 8.71 4.25
CA VAL A 27 3.06 8.28 4.20
C VAL A 27 3.77 8.78 2.93
N ILE A 28 3.09 8.87 1.79
CA ILE A 28 3.71 9.35 0.55
C ILE A 28 4.15 10.82 0.67
N PRO A 29 3.29 11.78 1.06
CA PRO A 29 3.73 13.16 1.27
C PRO A 29 4.82 13.32 2.33
N LEU A 30 4.79 12.52 3.40
CA LEU A 30 5.85 12.52 4.43
C LEU A 30 7.19 12.08 3.85
N GLY A 31 7.20 11.06 2.98
CA GLY A 31 8.42 10.62 2.29
C GLY A 31 9.00 11.71 1.39
N ILE A 32 8.16 12.32 0.56
CA ILE A 32 8.56 13.42 -0.34
C ILE A 32 9.09 14.61 0.47
N TYR A 33 8.39 15.01 1.52
CA TYR A 33 8.80 16.14 2.36
C TYR A 33 10.10 15.84 3.13
N GLY A 34 10.24 14.62 3.68
CA GLY A 34 11.46 14.18 4.35
C GLY A 34 12.68 14.20 3.42
N ASN A 35 12.50 13.70 2.19
CA ASN A 35 13.56 13.72 1.17
C ASN A 35 13.97 15.14 0.79
N ASN A 36 13.02 16.06 0.63
CA ASN A 36 13.32 17.48 0.37
C ASN A 36 14.10 18.13 1.51
N LEU A 37 13.79 17.78 2.78
CA LEU A 37 14.57 18.25 3.94
C LEU A 37 15.98 17.68 3.94
N ALA A 38 16.17 16.39 3.60
CA ALA A 38 17.48 15.77 3.51
C ALA A 38 18.35 16.49 2.45
N HIS A 39 17.83 16.73 1.25
CA HIS A 39 18.52 17.48 0.21
C HIS A 39 18.83 18.92 0.62
N ALA A 40 17.94 19.59 1.34
CA ALA A 40 18.20 20.93 1.85
C ALA A 40 19.37 20.95 2.86
N ILE A 41 19.46 19.94 3.73
CA ILE A 41 20.59 19.76 4.67
C ILE A 41 21.90 19.53 3.93
N GLU A 42 21.90 18.69 2.90
CA GLU A 42 23.09 18.40 2.08
C GLU A 42 23.58 19.65 1.33
N ALA A 43 22.67 20.42 0.76
CA ALA A 43 23.00 21.59 -0.07
C ALA A 43 23.43 22.84 0.75
N ASN A 44 22.82 23.08 1.90
CA ASN A 44 22.95 24.33 2.65
C ASN A 44 23.63 24.18 4.01
N GLY A 45 23.99 22.94 4.39
CA GLY A 45 24.45 22.62 5.72
C GLY A 45 23.28 22.33 6.70
N ALA A 46 23.63 21.72 7.82
CA ALA A 46 22.66 21.21 8.79
C ALA A 46 22.44 22.19 9.95
N ASP A 47 21.46 23.10 9.85
CA ASP A 47 21.00 23.78 11.05
C ASP A 47 20.18 22.84 11.96
N ALA A 48 20.29 23.04 13.27
CA ALA A 48 19.70 22.12 14.27
C ALA A 48 18.16 21.98 14.13
N GLN A 49 17.48 23.04 13.70
CA GLN A 49 16.01 23.03 13.54
C GLN A 49 15.60 22.18 12.33
N THR A 50 16.29 22.33 11.20
CA THR A 50 16.01 21.56 9.98
C THR A 50 16.34 20.07 10.20
N VAL A 51 17.44 19.75 10.90
CA VAL A 51 17.79 18.37 11.28
C VAL A 51 16.70 17.75 12.18
N ALA A 52 16.26 18.47 13.22
CA ALA A 52 15.22 17.98 14.12
C ALA A 52 13.89 17.74 13.39
N ARG A 53 13.52 18.63 12.46
CA ARG A 53 12.33 18.47 11.61
C ARG A 53 12.44 17.28 10.68
N ALA A 54 13.57 17.08 10.03
CA ALA A 54 13.83 15.93 9.18
C ALA A 54 13.75 14.62 9.98
N ALA A 55 14.36 14.58 11.17
CA ALA A 55 14.30 13.42 12.06
C ALA A 55 12.86 13.07 12.44
N PHE A 56 12.05 14.06 12.81
CA PHE A 56 10.64 13.86 13.13
C PHE A 56 9.84 13.31 11.94
N VAL A 57 9.98 13.93 10.76
CA VAL A 57 9.26 13.55 9.54
C VAL A 57 9.62 12.14 9.11
N PHE A 58 10.91 11.78 9.11
CA PHE A 58 11.34 10.41 8.77
C PHE A 58 10.90 9.39 9.81
N SER A 59 10.95 9.71 11.11
CA SER A 59 10.43 8.82 12.16
C SER A 59 8.94 8.54 11.98
N LEU A 60 8.16 9.58 11.68
CA LEU A 60 6.73 9.45 11.41
C LEU A 60 6.46 8.62 10.14
N HIS A 61 7.18 8.92 9.03
CA HIS A 61 7.08 8.16 7.78
C HIS A 61 7.34 6.67 7.99
N LYS A 62 8.46 6.33 8.65
CA LYS A 62 8.85 4.95 8.92
C LYS A 62 7.82 4.23 9.80
N THR A 63 7.37 4.88 10.87
CA THR A 63 6.42 4.29 11.82
C THR A 63 5.06 4.04 11.18
N ILE A 64 4.54 5.00 10.40
CA ILE A 64 3.31 4.81 9.63
C ILE A 64 3.50 3.72 8.57
N GLY A 65 4.64 3.71 7.86
CA GLY A 65 4.96 2.68 6.87
C GLY A 65 4.91 1.26 7.43
N LEU A 66 5.50 1.04 8.61
CA LEU A 66 5.42 -0.26 9.28
C LEU A 66 4.00 -0.57 9.80
N THR A 67 3.28 0.43 10.28
CA THR A 67 1.88 0.25 10.67
C THR A 67 1.04 -0.21 9.47
N ILE A 68 1.27 0.37 8.29
CA ILE A 68 0.64 -0.06 7.03
C ILE A 68 1.02 -1.50 6.70
N LEU A 69 2.30 -1.88 6.81
CA LEU A 69 2.78 -3.25 6.56
C LEU A 69 1.99 -4.26 7.39
N PHE A 70 1.98 -4.09 8.72
CA PHE A 70 1.29 -5.05 9.60
C PHE A 70 -0.22 -5.05 9.41
N THR A 71 -0.81 -3.89 9.12
CA THR A 71 -2.24 -3.80 8.76
C THR A 71 -2.53 -4.52 7.43
N ALA A 72 -1.64 -4.41 6.44
CA ALA A 72 -1.77 -5.10 5.17
C ALA A 72 -1.62 -6.62 5.31
N LEU A 73 -0.66 -7.10 6.12
CA LEU A 73 -0.52 -8.52 6.43
C LEU A 73 -1.77 -9.07 7.13
N ALA A 74 -2.30 -8.35 8.12
CA ALA A 74 -3.55 -8.72 8.78
C ALA A 74 -4.73 -8.73 7.80
N ARG A 75 -4.81 -7.76 6.88
CA ARG A 75 -5.81 -7.72 5.81
C ARG A 75 -5.70 -8.91 4.86
N ILE A 76 -4.48 -9.30 4.47
CA ILE A 76 -4.23 -10.45 3.59
C ILE A 76 -4.70 -11.73 4.30
N ALA A 77 -4.30 -11.93 5.55
CA ALA A 77 -4.73 -13.08 6.36
C ALA A 77 -6.26 -13.13 6.51
N TRP A 78 -6.89 -11.97 6.78
CA TRP A 78 -8.34 -11.85 6.82
C TRP A 78 -8.97 -12.21 5.47
N ALA A 79 -8.46 -11.67 4.36
CA ALA A 79 -9.01 -11.91 3.02
C ALA A 79 -8.96 -13.38 2.60
N ILE A 80 -7.93 -14.13 3.02
CA ILE A 80 -7.81 -15.59 2.78
C ILE A 80 -8.90 -16.36 3.52
N SER A 81 -9.30 -15.91 4.70
CA SER A 81 -10.33 -16.55 5.53
C SER A 81 -11.77 -16.22 5.13
N GLN A 82 -11.97 -15.27 4.17
CA GLN A 82 -13.29 -14.76 3.83
C GLN A 82 -13.73 -15.17 2.43
N PRO A 83 -15.05 -15.38 2.22
CA PRO A 83 -15.58 -15.53 0.87
C PRO A 83 -15.31 -14.25 0.07
N LYS A 84 -14.94 -14.41 -1.20
CA LYS A 84 -14.73 -13.28 -2.12
C LYS A 84 -16.07 -12.87 -2.74
N PRO A 85 -16.51 -11.62 -2.56
CA PRO A 85 -17.72 -11.13 -3.24
C PRO A 85 -17.55 -11.15 -4.76
N GLU A 86 -18.61 -11.49 -5.45
CA GLU A 86 -18.62 -11.60 -6.91
C GLU A 86 -18.36 -10.26 -7.60
N ALA A 87 -17.65 -10.31 -8.76
CA ALA A 87 -17.41 -9.14 -9.58
C ALA A 87 -18.71 -8.64 -10.20
N LEU A 88 -18.90 -7.31 -10.28
CA LEU A 88 -20.10 -6.72 -10.87
C LEU A 88 -20.08 -6.70 -12.41
N ASN A 89 -18.87 -6.72 -13.00
CA ASN A 89 -18.62 -6.63 -14.43
C ASN A 89 -17.84 -7.85 -14.97
N GLY A 90 -18.18 -9.03 -14.49
CA GLY A 90 -17.50 -10.29 -14.86
C GLY A 90 -17.61 -10.66 -16.35
N ASP A 91 -18.52 -10.05 -17.10
CA ASP A 91 -18.67 -10.11 -18.56
C ASP A 91 -17.54 -9.38 -19.31
N LYS A 92 -16.97 -8.30 -18.73
CA LYS A 92 -15.88 -7.50 -19.28
C LYS A 92 -14.51 -8.09 -18.88
N LYS A 93 -14.11 -9.17 -19.52
CA LYS A 93 -12.91 -9.98 -19.18
C LYS A 93 -11.62 -9.15 -19.06
N ALA A 94 -11.38 -8.22 -19.99
CA ALA A 94 -10.17 -7.40 -20.00
C ALA A 94 -10.12 -6.43 -18.80
N GLU A 95 -11.23 -5.77 -18.48
CA GLU A 95 -11.31 -4.88 -17.32
C GLU A 95 -11.14 -5.66 -16.01
N HIS A 96 -11.78 -6.82 -15.90
CA HIS A 96 -11.65 -7.69 -14.73
C HIS A 96 -10.22 -8.18 -14.54
N TRP A 97 -9.53 -8.58 -15.61
CA TRP A 97 -8.13 -8.98 -15.58
C TRP A 97 -7.23 -7.82 -15.13
N LEU A 98 -7.39 -6.63 -15.73
CA LEU A 98 -6.61 -5.43 -15.39
C LEU A 98 -6.84 -5.03 -13.92
N ALA A 99 -8.10 -5.00 -13.47
CA ALA A 99 -8.41 -4.71 -12.08
C ALA A 99 -7.76 -5.72 -11.11
N SER A 100 -7.78 -6.99 -11.46
CA SER A 100 -7.13 -8.04 -10.65
C SER A 100 -5.61 -7.87 -10.61
N MET A 101 -4.97 -7.56 -11.73
CA MET A 101 -3.53 -7.28 -11.81
C MET A 101 -3.16 -6.09 -10.92
N ILE A 102 -3.88 -4.96 -11.03
CA ILE A 102 -3.64 -3.77 -10.22
C ILE A 102 -3.77 -4.07 -8.72
N HIS A 103 -4.77 -4.86 -8.31
CA HIS A 103 -4.90 -5.26 -6.91
C HIS A 103 -3.72 -6.12 -6.43
N TRP A 104 -3.20 -7.02 -7.26
CA TRP A 104 -2.02 -7.83 -6.89
C TRP A 104 -0.75 -6.98 -6.80
N LEU A 105 -0.56 -6.01 -7.71
CA LEU A 105 0.53 -5.03 -7.63
C LEU A 105 0.44 -4.21 -6.35
N LEU A 106 -0.76 -3.76 -5.97
CA LEU A 106 -0.98 -3.05 -4.71
C LEU A 106 -0.65 -3.94 -3.50
N TYR A 107 -1.12 -5.19 -3.44
CA TYR A 107 -0.79 -6.09 -2.34
C TYR A 107 0.72 -6.37 -2.23
N GLY A 108 1.38 -6.63 -3.36
CA GLY A 108 2.84 -6.80 -3.41
C GLY A 108 3.58 -5.56 -2.92
N SER A 109 3.19 -4.38 -3.42
CA SER A 109 3.81 -3.11 -3.04
C SER A 109 3.60 -2.76 -1.55
N LEU A 110 2.41 -3.06 -0.99
CA LEU A 110 2.12 -2.85 0.44
C LEU A 110 3.03 -3.67 1.38
N VAL A 111 3.63 -4.73 0.88
CA VAL A 111 4.61 -5.54 1.61
C VAL A 111 6.04 -5.10 1.26
N LEU A 112 6.36 -5.00 -0.04
CA LEU A 112 7.73 -4.77 -0.51
C LEU A 112 8.24 -3.36 -0.18
N VAL A 113 7.42 -2.32 -0.31
CA VAL A 113 7.82 -0.95 -0.02
C VAL A 113 8.27 -0.80 1.44
N PRO A 114 7.44 -1.11 2.47
CA PRO A 114 7.88 -0.92 3.84
C PRO A 114 8.97 -1.91 4.27
N VAL A 115 9.01 -3.12 3.74
CA VAL A 115 10.08 -4.09 4.04
C VAL A 115 11.43 -3.59 3.52
N THR A 116 11.50 -3.13 2.27
CA THR A 116 12.74 -2.58 1.71
C THR A 116 13.18 -1.32 2.43
N GLY A 117 12.26 -0.43 2.81
CA GLY A 117 12.55 0.73 3.63
C GLY A 117 13.07 0.36 5.03
N TRP A 118 12.51 -0.67 5.65
CA TRP A 118 12.96 -1.15 6.95
C TRP A 118 14.38 -1.74 6.89
N ILE A 119 14.66 -2.57 5.87
CA ILE A 119 16.00 -3.14 5.66
C ILE A 119 17.01 -2.02 5.36
N HIS A 120 16.69 -1.06 4.48
CA HIS A 120 17.53 0.11 4.21
C HIS A 120 17.93 0.82 5.50
N HIS A 121 16.96 1.19 6.33
CA HIS A 121 17.22 1.89 7.57
C HIS A 121 17.85 1.02 8.65
N SER A 122 17.63 -0.28 8.64
CA SER A 122 18.35 -1.22 9.51
C SER A 122 19.83 -1.34 9.15
N ALA A 123 20.17 -1.22 7.86
CA ALA A 123 21.55 -1.27 7.38
C ALA A 123 22.34 0.01 7.69
N THR A 124 21.69 1.12 8.00
CA THR A 124 22.29 2.41 8.34
C THR A 124 22.32 2.66 9.85
N SER A 125 23.12 3.62 10.30
CA SER A 125 23.12 4.19 11.66
C SER A 125 22.27 5.47 11.75
N GLY A 126 21.11 5.49 11.06
CA GLY A 126 20.30 6.68 10.84
C GLY A 126 19.86 7.43 12.10
N PHE A 127 19.71 8.75 11.97
CA PHE A 127 19.38 9.71 13.04
C PHE A 127 17.89 9.77 13.39
N ALA A 128 17.02 9.13 12.62
CA ALA A 128 15.56 9.17 12.76
C ALA A 128 15.05 7.79 13.20
N PRO A 129 14.72 7.56 14.49
CA PRO A 129 14.31 6.25 14.98
C PRO A 129 12.91 5.88 14.44
N ILE A 130 12.64 4.59 14.32
CA ILE A 130 11.28 4.06 14.22
C ILE A 130 10.70 4.03 15.64
N TRP A 131 9.49 4.59 15.81
CA TRP A 131 8.86 4.66 17.11
C TRP A 131 8.27 3.31 17.55
N TRP A 132 8.15 3.16 18.86
CA TRP A 132 7.45 2.03 19.46
C TRP A 132 6.05 1.81 18.79
N PRO A 133 5.61 0.56 18.60
CA PRO A 133 6.18 -0.71 19.10
C PRO A 133 7.28 -1.33 18.22
N PHE A 134 7.70 -0.66 17.16
CA PHE A 134 8.70 -1.17 16.23
C PHE A 134 10.10 -0.70 16.63
N GLY A 135 11.12 -1.39 16.13
CA GLY A 135 12.51 -1.00 16.25
C GLY A 135 13.14 -0.80 14.88
N GLN A 136 14.21 -0.03 14.82
CA GLN A 136 14.91 0.19 13.56
C GLN A 136 15.74 -1.02 13.14
N ASP A 137 16.37 -1.68 14.09
CA ASP A 137 17.36 -2.73 13.82
C ASP A 137 16.68 -4.09 13.63
N LEU A 138 16.88 -4.67 12.46
CA LEU A 138 16.51 -6.04 12.15
C LEU A 138 17.69 -6.96 12.48
N PRO A 139 17.50 -8.07 13.23
CA PRO A 139 18.59 -8.88 13.77
C PRO A 139 19.48 -9.54 12.71
N PHE A 140 19.00 -9.68 11.47
CA PHE A 140 19.74 -10.34 10.38
C PHE A 140 20.26 -9.38 9.32
N VAL A 141 20.13 -8.06 9.52
CA VAL A 141 20.57 -7.04 8.56
C VAL A 141 21.87 -6.43 9.04
N PRO A 142 23.00 -6.64 8.33
CA PRO A 142 24.28 -6.05 8.70
C PRO A 142 24.29 -4.54 8.48
N LYS A 143 25.04 -3.80 9.30
CA LYS A 143 25.34 -2.39 9.03
C LYS A 143 26.31 -2.34 7.84
N SER A 144 25.83 -1.88 6.68
CA SER A 144 26.55 -1.91 5.42
C SER A 144 25.98 -0.89 4.44
N ASP A 145 26.82 -0.01 3.93
CA ASP A 145 26.44 1.00 2.94
C ASP A 145 25.93 0.35 1.64
N SER A 146 26.57 -0.73 1.19
CA SER A 146 26.12 -1.43 -0.01
C SER A 146 24.72 -2.03 0.14
N THR A 147 24.43 -2.61 1.31
CA THR A 147 23.08 -3.11 1.64
C THR A 147 22.09 -1.95 1.72
N ALA A 148 22.47 -0.86 2.36
CA ALA A 148 21.62 0.33 2.49
C ALA A 148 21.24 0.89 1.10
N HIS A 149 22.21 1.12 0.22
CA HIS A 149 21.96 1.64 -1.13
C HIS A 149 21.13 0.70 -2.02
N LEU A 150 21.38 -0.62 -1.92
CA LEU A 150 20.57 -1.59 -2.67
C LEU A 150 19.09 -1.50 -2.26
N PHE A 151 18.81 -1.51 -0.95
CA PHE A 151 17.43 -1.50 -0.47
C PHE A 151 16.77 -0.12 -0.56
N GLU A 152 17.53 0.96 -0.57
CA GLU A 152 17.05 2.29 -0.96
C GLU A 152 16.55 2.30 -2.40
N GLY A 153 17.36 1.81 -3.33
CA GLY A 153 16.98 1.71 -4.74
C GLY A 153 15.72 0.84 -4.94
N LEU A 154 15.65 -0.31 -4.27
CA LEU A 154 14.46 -1.17 -4.32
C LEU A 154 13.22 -0.49 -3.71
N HIS A 155 13.38 0.26 -2.61
CA HIS A 155 12.29 1.03 -2.01
C HIS A 155 11.71 2.03 -3.01
N VAL A 156 12.57 2.78 -3.70
CA VAL A 156 12.16 3.76 -4.73
C VAL A 156 11.45 3.08 -5.91
N VAL A 157 11.95 1.93 -6.38
CA VAL A 157 11.31 1.19 -7.49
C VAL A 157 9.93 0.71 -7.09
N PHE A 158 9.81 0.02 -5.95
CA PHE A 158 8.52 -0.48 -5.48
C PHE A 158 7.53 0.63 -5.10
N GLU A 159 8.02 1.76 -4.60
CA GLU A 159 7.19 2.95 -4.36
C GLU A 159 6.60 3.49 -5.66
N ARG A 160 7.35 3.57 -6.74
CA ARG A 160 6.85 3.99 -8.06
C ARG A 160 5.79 3.03 -8.59
N VAL A 161 5.99 1.71 -8.42
CA VAL A 161 4.97 0.70 -8.76
C VAL A 161 3.71 0.89 -7.92
N LEU A 162 3.86 1.15 -6.61
CA LEU A 162 2.75 1.46 -5.72
C LEU A 162 1.96 2.69 -6.19
N VAL A 163 2.64 3.80 -6.47
CA VAL A 163 2.00 5.06 -6.90
C VAL A 163 1.28 4.88 -8.23
N ALA A 164 1.91 4.26 -9.23
CA ALA A 164 1.28 3.97 -10.51
C ALA A 164 0.03 3.09 -10.36
N SER A 165 0.14 2.01 -9.58
CA SER A 165 -0.97 1.10 -9.30
C SER A 165 -2.10 1.79 -8.52
N LEU A 166 -1.76 2.69 -7.58
CA LEU A 166 -2.73 3.46 -6.80
C LEU A 166 -3.52 4.43 -7.71
N VAL A 167 -2.84 5.14 -8.60
CA VAL A 167 -3.49 6.04 -9.58
C VAL A 167 -4.45 5.25 -10.47
N LEU A 168 -4.02 4.11 -11.00
CA LEU A 168 -4.88 3.25 -11.83
C LEU A 168 -6.06 2.66 -11.03
N HIS A 169 -5.85 2.29 -9.77
CA HIS A 169 -6.90 1.81 -8.88
C HIS A 169 -7.97 2.87 -8.63
N ILE A 170 -7.55 4.09 -8.31
CA ILE A 170 -8.47 5.21 -8.09
C ILE A 170 -9.20 5.57 -9.38
N ALA A 171 -8.49 5.66 -10.51
CA ALA A 171 -9.08 5.93 -11.82
C ALA A 171 -10.12 4.87 -12.20
N GLY A 172 -9.83 3.58 -11.95
CA GLY A 172 -10.79 2.49 -12.15
C GLY A 172 -12.02 2.62 -11.27
N ALA A 173 -11.86 2.93 -9.98
CA ALA A 173 -12.97 3.15 -9.07
C ALA A 173 -13.86 4.33 -9.49
N LEU A 174 -13.24 5.43 -9.95
CA LEU A 174 -13.94 6.61 -10.47
C LEU A 174 -14.66 6.30 -11.79
N LYS A 175 -14.03 5.54 -12.72
CA LYS A 175 -14.67 5.09 -13.95
C LYS A 175 -15.94 4.31 -13.63
N HIS A 176 -15.88 3.35 -12.72
CA HIS A 176 -17.04 2.58 -12.29
C HIS A 176 -18.14 3.46 -11.68
N HIS A 177 -17.75 4.47 -10.91
CA HIS A 177 -18.72 5.37 -10.27
C HIS A 177 -19.38 6.36 -11.24
N VAL A 178 -18.60 6.96 -12.14
CA VAL A 178 -19.03 8.09 -12.98
C VAL A 178 -19.55 7.62 -14.35
N ILE A 179 -18.82 6.68 -14.97
CA ILE A 179 -19.09 6.21 -16.35
C ILE A 179 -20.02 5.02 -16.33
N ASP A 180 -19.63 3.92 -15.66
CA ASP A 180 -20.41 2.68 -15.62
C ASP A 180 -21.62 2.80 -14.66
N LYS A 181 -21.58 3.74 -13.71
CA LYS A 181 -22.61 4.03 -12.70
C LYS A 181 -23.01 2.80 -11.87
N ASP A 182 -22.06 1.87 -11.70
CA ASP A 182 -22.27 0.65 -10.95
C ASP A 182 -22.01 0.83 -9.43
N ALA A 183 -22.10 -0.25 -8.67
CA ALA A 183 -21.96 -0.24 -7.23
C ALA A 183 -20.52 -0.50 -6.74
N THR A 184 -19.51 -0.58 -7.62
CA THR A 184 -18.13 -0.98 -7.26
C THR A 184 -17.57 -0.12 -6.14
N LEU A 185 -17.53 1.20 -6.30
CA LEU A 185 -17.04 2.12 -5.27
C LEU A 185 -17.94 2.08 -4.02
N ARG A 186 -19.26 2.08 -4.21
CA ARG A 186 -20.23 2.07 -3.11
C ARG A 186 -20.14 0.82 -2.24
N ARG A 187 -19.74 -0.34 -2.80
CA ARG A 187 -19.52 -1.58 -2.04
C ARG A 187 -18.38 -1.49 -1.03
N MET A 188 -17.40 -0.60 -1.26
CA MET A 188 -16.29 -0.34 -0.34
C MET A 188 -16.58 0.77 0.65
N TRP A 189 -17.69 1.53 0.48
CA TRP A 189 -18.15 2.51 1.46
C TRP A 189 -18.87 1.84 2.63
N PHE A 190 -18.94 2.51 3.78
CA PHE A 190 -19.66 1.98 4.94
C PHE A 190 -21.17 1.91 4.66
N GLY A 191 -21.82 0.92 5.25
CA GLY A 191 -23.23 0.60 5.00
C GLY A 191 -23.41 -0.62 4.08
N THR A 192 -24.66 -0.96 3.80
CA THR A 192 -25.06 -2.05 2.89
C THR A 192 -25.44 -1.48 1.54
N THR A 193 -24.87 -2.03 0.46
CA THR A 193 -25.22 -1.66 -0.90
C THR A 193 -25.87 -2.86 -1.57
N ALA A 194 -27.12 -2.71 -2.04
CA ALA A 194 -27.81 -3.74 -2.80
C ALA A 194 -27.06 -4.00 -4.13
N VAL A 195 -26.88 -5.27 -4.47
CA VAL A 195 -26.21 -5.73 -5.69
C VAL A 195 -27.22 -6.44 -6.56
N GLY A 196 -27.33 -6.02 -7.83
CA GLY A 196 -28.18 -6.65 -8.83
C GLY A 196 -27.73 -8.07 -9.25
N PRO A 197 -28.43 -8.75 -10.18
CA PRO A 197 -28.12 -10.11 -10.63
C PRO A 197 -26.75 -10.23 -11.29
N ARG A 198 -26.13 -11.41 -11.24
CA ARG A 198 -24.68 -11.71 -11.26
C ARG A 198 -24.15 -12.24 -12.59
N PRO A 199 -23.01 -11.74 -13.10
CA PRO A 199 -22.20 -12.39 -14.14
C PRO A 199 -21.25 -13.47 -13.58
N GLN A 200 -20.81 -14.42 -14.44
CA GLN A 200 -19.94 -15.54 -14.08
C GLN A 200 -18.48 -15.10 -13.76
N GLN A 201 -17.84 -15.81 -12.82
CA GLN A 201 -16.47 -15.57 -12.39
C GLN A 201 -15.42 -16.12 -13.39
N HIS A 202 -14.33 -15.38 -13.58
CA HIS A 202 -13.10 -15.82 -14.27
C HIS A 202 -11.92 -15.97 -13.30
N SER A 203 -11.00 -16.89 -13.61
CA SER A 203 -9.81 -17.19 -12.79
C SER A 203 -8.85 -16.00 -12.70
N ALA A 204 -8.38 -15.67 -11.49
CA ALA A 204 -7.39 -14.63 -11.24
C ALA A 204 -5.93 -15.06 -11.53
N LYS A 205 -5.68 -16.34 -11.91
CA LYS A 205 -4.32 -16.90 -12.04
C LYS A 205 -3.43 -16.13 -13.03
N THR A 206 -3.98 -15.75 -14.19
CA THR A 206 -3.22 -14.99 -15.21
C THR A 206 -2.90 -13.57 -14.76
N ALA A 207 -3.78 -12.94 -14.00
CA ALA A 207 -3.55 -11.60 -13.45
C ALA A 207 -2.46 -11.59 -12.36
N ILE A 208 -2.41 -12.65 -11.55
CA ILE A 208 -1.35 -12.83 -10.54
C ILE A 208 0.02 -12.97 -11.24
N LEU A 209 0.11 -13.82 -12.28
CA LEU A 209 1.36 -14.02 -13.02
C LEU A 209 1.85 -12.73 -13.67
N ALA A 210 0.96 -11.95 -14.26
CA ALA A 210 1.31 -10.65 -14.84
C ALA A 210 1.78 -9.64 -13.79
N ALA A 211 1.18 -9.64 -12.59
CA ALA A 211 1.59 -8.78 -11.50
C ALA A 211 2.95 -9.15 -10.90
N LEU A 212 3.35 -10.44 -10.97
CA LEU A 212 4.66 -10.91 -10.50
C LEU A 212 5.79 -10.66 -11.52
N ALA A 213 5.45 -10.35 -12.79
CA ALA A 213 6.42 -10.08 -13.86
C ALA A 213 6.84 -8.60 -13.95
N VAL A 214 6.26 -7.71 -13.15
CA VAL A 214 6.56 -6.28 -13.03
C VAL A 214 7.49 -6.03 -11.86
#